data_4486fb9cdd44fb2482d81aa04485c41c
#
_entry.id   4486fb9cdd44fb2482d81aa04485c41c
#
_cell.length_a   1.000
_cell.length_b   1.000
_cell.length_c   1.000
_cell.angle_alpha   90.00
_cell.angle_beta   90.00
_cell.angle_gamma   90.00
#
_symmetry.space_group_name_H-M   'P 1'
#
loop_
_entity.id
_entity.type
_entity.pdbx_description
1 polymer ?
#
loop_
_entity_poly.entity_id
_entity_poly.type
_entity_poly.pdbx_seq_one_letter_code
_entity_poly.pdbx_strand_id
1 'polypeptide(L)'
;MKVLVLSEYPAPAAGLALQGELLCRGLSEMGVDVHPVHLESDLEKEWYYRWFKPDIVVGVGFWGHIPNLVLHPQRFGMKAVPWLVADGYIAEHRDVLNALPLILVTSNWVKEVYVRDGICGDNIVVLPVGCGTDRYKPHSQGDVKVQSIREEFGISKDQLMILTAGGDGASKGAQEVMQALALIDGEVPDWRYVCKVWPQTRTEQQNLIDLKLAADLGISEKVIYSTNVVSQNFMPYLLSACDIYAAPSRLEGFGMIQVEANACEKPVVAIDAMAFRDTMVHGETAFLAKIAEERKITEALYGEGHDYEKSHRIVFPNPRTAEYRASVPDIAKYLLLLMKDSALRQRMGEAGRKRVVELFDYRQVARQFVEIVSDRLGIK
;
A
#
# COMPACT_ATOMS: atom_id res chain seq x y z
N MET A 1 24.96 13.57 7.42
CA MET A 1 23.89 12.85 8.18
C MET A 1 24.09 11.35 8.05
N LYS A 2 24.01 10.63 9.17
CA LYS A 2 24.05 9.16 9.25
C LYS A 2 22.69 8.64 9.67
N VAL A 3 22.09 7.76 8.87
CA VAL A 3 20.74 7.25 9.06
C VAL A 3 20.75 5.74 9.24
N LEU A 4 20.11 5.23 10.30
CA LEU A 4 19.83 3.82 10.43
C LEU A 4 18.34 3.59 10.20
N VAL A 5 17.97 2.68 9.28
CA VAL A 5 16.57 2.39 8.97
C VAL A 5 16.20 1.01 9.51
N LEU A 6 15.27 0.97 10.45
CA LEU A 6 14.72 -0.26 11.02
C LEU A 6 13.44 -0.64 10.26
N SER A 7 13.48 -1.77 9.57
CA SER A 7 12.35 -2.31 8.80
C SER A 7 12.43 -3.84 8.74
N GLU A 8 11.52 -4.49 8.05
CA GLU A 8 11.73 -5.89 7.64
C GLU A 8 12.85 -5.92 6.60
N TYR A 9 14.00 -6.48 6.97
CA TYR A 9 15.20 -6.53 6.13
C TYR A 9 15.92 -7.88 6.25
N PRO A 10 16.38 -8.53 5.15
CA PRO A 10 16.17 -8.12 3.74
C PRO A 10 14.70 -7.99 3.36
N ALA A 11 14.38 -7.01 2.52
CA ALA A 11 13.01 -6.65 2.22
C ALA A 11 12.25 -7.75 1.45
N PRO A 12 11.25 -8.42 2.06
CA PRO A 12 10.30 -9.24 1.32
C PRO A 12 9.40 -8.37 0.43
N ALA A 13 8.64 -9.00 -0.46
CA ALA A 13 7.69 -8.29 -1.33
C ALA A 13 6.44 -7.82 -0.54
N ALA A 14 6.64 -7.06 0.53
CA ALA A 14 5.62 -6.54 1.44
C ALA A 14 5.73 -5.01 1.57
N GLY A 15 4.61 -4.34 1.77
CA GLY A 15 4.54 -2.87 1.73
C GLY A 15 5.49 -2.17 2.70
N LEU A 16 5.49 -2.56 3.98
CA LEU A 16 6.36 -1.94 5.00
C LEU A 16 7.86 -2.17 4.71
N ALA A 17 8.21 -3.37 4.24
CA ALA A 17 9.58 -3.69 3.87
C ALA A 17 10.07 -2.83 2.71
N LEU A 18 9.24 -2.69 1.66
CA LEU A 18 9.54 -1.85 0.50
C LEU A 18 9.62 -0.37 0.84
N GLN A 19 8.79 0.11 1.78
CA GLN A 19 8.86 1.48 2.29
C GLN A 19 10.27 1.79 2.84
N GLY A 20 10.82 0.91 3.67
CA GLY A 20 12.17 1.03 4.22
C GLY A 20 13.27 0.92 3.15
N GLU A 21 13.17 -0.07 2.24
CA GLU A 21 14.10 -0.29 1.14
C GLU A 21 14.22 0.95 0.24
N LEU A 22 13.08 1.50 -0.19
CA LEU A 22 13.04 2.66 -1.09
C LEU A 22 13.58 3.92 -0.44
N LEU A 23 13.35 4.12 0.87
CA LEU A 23 13.99 5.21 1.61
C LEU A 23 15.51 5.04 1.65
N CYS A 24 16.01 3.85 2.02
CA CYS A 24 17.45 3.57 2.04
C CYS A 24 18.09 3.82 0.66
N ARG A 25 17.44 3.34 -0.39
CA ARG A 25 17.91 3.53 -1.75
C ARG A 25 17.98 5.01 -2.14
N GLY A 26 16.92 5.77 -1.89
CA GLY A 26 16.88 7.19 -2.20
C GLY A 26 17.91 8.00 -1.43
N LEU A 27 18.10 7.72 -0.14
CA LEU A 27 19.11 8.37 0.69
C LEU A 27 20.54 8.03 0.22
N SER A 28 20.79 6.76 -0.09
CA SER A 28 22.11 6.33 -0.62
C SER A 28 22.44 7.00 -1.95
N GLU A 29 21.49 7.13 -2.88
CA GLU A 29 21.69 7.84 -4.15
C GLU A 29 21.96 9.35 -3.95
N MET A 30 21.54 9.93 -2.83
CA MET A 30 21.86 11.31 -2.43
C MET A 30 23.22 11.45 -1.71
N GLY A 31 23.93 10.35 -1.49
CA GLY A 31 25.20 10.33 -0.75
C GLY A 31 25.04 10.41 0.77
N VAL A 32 23.85 10.15 1.30
CA VAL A 32 23.62 10.01 2.73
C VAL A 32 24.16 8.65 3.18
N ASP A 33 24.88 8.63 4.29
CA ASP A 33 25.39 7.41 4.90
C ASP A 33 24.23 6.68 5.62
N VAL A 34 23.69 5.64 5.00
CA VAL A 34 22.49 4.94 5.42
C VAL A 34 22.66 3.44 5.46
N HIS A 35 22.15 2.81 6.52
CA HIS A 35 22.15 1.34 6.67
C HIS A 35 20.74 0.83 7.03
N PRO A 36 20.24 -0.22 6.35
CA PRO A 36 19.04 -0.94 6.78
C PRO A 36 19.41 -2.00 7.82
N VAL A 37 18.51 -2.20 8.80
CA VAL A 37 18.63 -3.27 9.81
C VAL A 37 17.26 -3.86 10.08
N HIS A 38 17.20 -5.18 10.30
CA HIS A 38 15.94 -5.83 10.66
C HIS A 38 15.45 -5.33 12.03
N LEU A 39 14.19 -4.89 12.06
CA LEU A 39 13.61 -4.22 13.25
C LEU A 39 13.62 -5.09 14.53
N GLU A 40 13.65 -6.42 14.41
CA GLU A 40 13.70 -7.36 15.53
C GLU A 40 15.12 -7.85 15.84
N SER A 41 16.15 -7.46 15.08
CA SER A 41 17.53 -7.87 15.30
C SER A 41 18.23 -6.98 16.34
N ASP A 42 18.02 -7.26 17.65
CA ASP A 42 18.61 -6.45 18.72
C ASP A 42 20.14 -6.43 18.65
N LEU A 43 20.77 -7.58 18.40
CA LEU A 43 22.23 -7.69 18.26
C LEU A 43 22.77 -6.75 17.17
N GLU A 44 22.13 -6.74 16.00
CA GLU A 44 22.58 -5.92 14.87
C GLU A 44 22.30 -4.44 15.11
N LYS A 45 21.11 -4.09 15.65
CA LYS A 45 20.77 -2.72 16.05
C LYS A 45 21.81 -2.16 17.02
N GLU A 46 22.10 -2.88 18.11
CA GLU A 46 23.06 -2.44 19.13
C GLU A 46 24.47 -2.30 18.59
N TRP A 47 24.89 -3.20 17.66
CA TRP A 47 26.19 -3.09 17.00
C TRP A 47 26.28 -1.79 16.19
N TYR A 48 25.24 -1.47 15.37
CA TYR A 48 25.19 -0.22 14.60
C TYR A 48 25.16 1.01 15.51
N TYR A 49 24.43 1.00 16.61
CA TYR A 49 24.40 2.14 17.54
C TYR A 49 25.78 2.46 18.09
N ARG A 50 26.59 1.45 18.39
CA ARG A 50 27.95 1.63 18.94
C ARG A 50 28.98 1.98 17.88
N TRP A 51 28.95 1.30 16.76
CA TRP A 51 29.96 1.43 15.70
C TRP A 51 29.64 2.57 14.74
N PHE A 52 28.43 2.57 14.15
CA PHE A 52 28.02 3.52 13.13
C PHE A 52 27.64 4.87 13.75
N LYS A 53 27.06 4.88 14.96
CA LYS A 53 26.60 6.05 15.71
C LYS A 53 25.70 6.93 14.85
N PRO A 54 24.51 6.45 14.46
CA PRO A 54 23.60 7.18 13.60
C PRO A 54 23.16 8.49 14.26
N ASP A 55 23.03 9.55 13.46
CA ASP A 55 22.43 10.83 13.89
C ASP A 55 20.94 10.65 14.17
N ILE A 56 20.31 9.71 13.45
CA ILE A 56 18.89 9.39 13.53
C ILE A 56 18.63 7.91 13.23
N VAL A 57 17.65 7.32 13.94
CA VAL A 57 17.13 5.98 13.70
C VAL A 57 15.70 6.09 13.20
N VAL A 58 15.45 5.71 11.97
CA VAL A 58 14.12 5.72 11.34
C VAL A 58 13.48 4.35 11.49
N GLY A 59 12.32 4.27 12.12
CA GLY A 59 11.61 3.00 12.31
C GLY A 59 10.38 2.90 11.41
N VAL A 60 10.34 1.96 10.47
CA VAL A 60 9.21 1.74 9.56
C VAL A 60 8.27 0.68 10.12
N GLY A 61 6.98 1.02 10.29
CA GLY A 61 6.01 0.09 10.84
C GLY A 61 4.65 0.70 11.15
N PHE A 62 4.03 0.22 12.22
CA PHE A 62 2.79 0.75 12.78
C PHE A 62 2.91 0.87 14.31
N TRP A 63 1.89 1.38 14.98
CA TRP A 63 1.92 1.65 16.43
C TRP A 63 2.31 0.43 17.29
N GLY A 64 2.00 -0.80 16.88
CA GLY A 64 2.39 -2.02 17.60
C GLY A 64 3.90 -2.34 17.56
N HIS A 65 4.64 -1.76 16.62
CA HIS A 65 6.09 -1.92 16.53
C HIS A 65 6.89 -0.91 17.36
N ILE A 66 6.24 0.00 18.10
CA ILE A 66 6.90 1.06 18.88
C ILE A 66 7.98 0.53 19.83
N PRO A 67 7.83 -0.64 20.50
CA PRO A 67 8.93 -1.19 21.32
C PRO A 67 10.24 -1.34 20.54
N ASN A 68 10.20 -1.85 19.32
CA ASN A 68 11.38 -2.07 18.48
C ASN A 68 11.86 -0.80 17.76
N LEU A 69 10.91 0.06 17.33
CA LEU A 69 11.21 1.22 16.50
C LEU A 69 11.61 2.47 17.31
N VAL A 70 11.13 2.59 18.54
CA VAL A 70 11.31 3.78 19.37
C VAL A 70 11.96 3.47 20.71
N LEU A 71 11.35 2.58 21.51
CA LEU A 71 11.83 2.34 22.88
C LEU A 71 13.21 1.69 22.89
N HIS A 72 13.47 0.73 22.02
CA HIS A 72 14.78 0.09 21.93
C HIS A 72 15.89 1.09 21.54
N PRO A 73 15.79 1.88 20.44
CA PRO A 73 16.77 2.92 20.13
C PRO A 73 16.97 3.93 21.26
N GLN A 74 15.90 4.39 21.91
CA GLN A 74 15.98 5.37 22.99
C GLN A 74 16.76 4.86 24.21
N ARG A 75 16.68 3.54 24.55
CA ARG A 75 17.49 2.93 25.64
C ARG A 75 19.00 3.06 25.39
N PHE A 76 19.41 3.19 24.14
CA PHE A 76 20.80 3.40 23.71
C PHE A 76 21.13 4.87 23.42
N GLY A 77 20.24 5.80 23.78
CA GLY A 77 20.44 7.24 23.58
C GLY A 77 20.31 7.70 22.13
N MET A 78 19.71 6.87 21.26
CA MET A 78 19.50 7.21 19.84
C MET A 78 18.26 8.09 19.67
N LYS A 79 18.31 8.99 18.68
CA LYS A 79 17.15 9.79 18.24
C LYS A 79 16.26 8.92 17.32
N ALA A 80 15.11 8.47 17.83
CA ALA A 80 14.16 7.67 17.08
C ALA A 80 13.13 8.54 16.38
N VAL A 81 12.88 8.28 15.09
CA VAL A 81 11.81 8.86 14.28
C VAL A 81 11.02 7.74 13.63
N PRO A 82 9.85 7.38 14.15
CA PRO A 82 9.02 6.37 13.52
C PRO A 82 8.33 6.92 12.27
N TRP A 83 8.26 6.09 11.22
CA TRP A 83 7.51 6.34 9.98
C TRP A 83 6.41 5.29 9.84
N LEU A 84 5.19 5.69 10.18
CA LEU A 84 4.12 4.78 10.56
C LEU A 84 2.96 4.78 9.55
N VAL A 85 2.36 3.60 9.39
CA VAL A 85 1.03 3.40 8.81
C VAL A 85 -0.02 3.25 9.93
N ALA A 86 -1.28 3.12 9.57
CA ALA A 86 -2.36 2.78 10.50
C ALA A 86 -3.37 1.83 9.86
N ASP A 87 -3.90 0.95 10.70
CA ASP A 87 -4.97 0.00 10.36
C ASP A 87 -6.32 0.48 10.93
N GLY A 88 -6.59 1.78 10.83
CA GLY A 88 -7.85 2.39 11.26
C GLY A 88 -7.90 2.83 12.73
N TYR A 89 -6.93 2.49 13.59
CA TYR A 89 -6.87 2.91 15.00
C TYR A 89 -5.46 2.81 15.59
N ILE A 90 -5.27 3.49 16.73
CA ILE A 90 -4.09 3.39 17.59
C ILE A 90 -4.54 2.87 18.96
N ALA A 91 -4.00 1.74 19.37
CA ALA A 91 -4.41 1.12 20.64
C ALA A 91 -3.49 1.48 21.80
N GLU A 92 -2.17 1.50 21.57
CA GLU A 92 -1.14 1.59 22.62
C GLU A 92 -0.08 2.66 22.34
N HIS A 93 0.83 2.84 23.29
CA HIS A 93 2.03 3.69 23.20
C HIS A 93 1.77 5.19 22.95
N ARG A 94 0.59 5.72 23.32
CA ARG A 94 0.25 7.14 23.09
C ARG A 94 1.21 8.08 23.80
N ASP A 95 1.59 7.77 25.04
CA ASP A 95 2.52 8.62 25.83
C ASP A 95 3.91 8.65 25.19
N VAL A 96 4.37 7.50 24.70
CA VAL A 96 5.66 7.39 23.98
C VAL A 96 5.64 8.22 22.71
N LEU A 97 4.59 8.06 21.91
CA LEU A 97 4.42 8.80 20.65
C LEU A 97 4.31 10.31 20.90
N ASN A 98 3.54 10.74 21.91
CA ASN A 98 3.39 12.16 22.26
C ASN A 98 4.68 12.81 22.79
N ALA A 99 5.62 12.01 23.32
CA ALA A 99 6.93 12.50 23.76
C ALA A 99 7.93 12.70 22.61
N LEU A 100 7.63 12.22 21.41
CA LEU A 100 8.52 12.35 20.26
C LEU A 100 8.43 13.74 19.63
N PRO A 101 9.56 14.34 19.22
CA PRO A 101 9.56 15.62 18.52
C PRO A 101 9.09 15.51 17.06
N LEU A 102 9.15 14.30 16.47
CA LEU A 102 8.78 14.03 15.09
C LEU A 102 8.26 12.61 14.93
N ILE A 103 7.10 12.48 14.30
CA ILE A 103 6.50 11.25 13.82
C ILE A 103 6.22 11.45 12.33
N LEU A 104 6.68 10.52 11.50
CA LEU A 104 6.32 10.49 10.08
C LEU A 104 5.15 9.52 9.87
N VAL A 105 4.22 9.91 9.00
CA VAL A 105 3.08 9.06 8.62
C VAL A 105 2.90 9.08 7.11
N THR A 106 2.31 8.02 6.55
CA THR A 106 2.30 7.78 5.10
C THR A 106 1.25 8.61 4.33
N SER A 107 0.24 9.14 5.00
CA SER A 107 -0.84 9.93 4.37
C SER A 107 -1.54 10.85 5.37
N ASN A 108 -2.33 11.81 4.86
CA ASN A 108 -3.17 12.65 5.70
C ASN A 108 -4.21 11.84 6.47
N TRP A 109 -4.78 10.80 5.84
CA TRP A 109 -5.70 9.92 6.55
C TRP A 109 -5.04 9.20 7.73
N VAL A 110 -3.81 8.71 7.58
CA VAL A 110 -3.05 8.12 8.70
C VAL A 110 -2.82 9.17 9.79
N LYS A 111 -2.46 10.41 9.44
CA LYS A 111 -2.37 11.53 10.40
C LYS A 111 -3.68 11.73 11.15
N GLU A 112 -4.81 11.77 10.45
CA GLU A 112 -6.15 11.91 11.04
C GLU A 112 -6.46 10.79 12.04
N VAL A 113 -6.10 9.53 11.72
CA VAL A 113 -6.25 8.37 12.62
C VAL A 113 -5.44 8.57 13.90
N TYR A 114 -4.17 8.96 13.79
CA TYR A 114 -3.30 9.19 14.94
C TYR A 114 -3.81 10.34 15.82
N VAL A 115 -4.18 11.47 15.21
CA VAL A 115 -4.72 12.64 15.93
C VAL A 115 -6.04 12.31 16.62
N ARG A 116 -6.97 11.63 15.92
CA ARG A 116 -8.25 11.18 16.50
C ARG A 116 -8.05 10.31 17.74
N ASP A 117 -7.01 9.47 17.73
CA ASP A 117 -6.71 8.53 18.81
C ASP A 117 -5.80 9.12 19.89
N GLY A 118 -5.54 10.44 19.86
CA GLY A 118 -4.92 11.20 20.96
C GLY A 118 -3.42 11.49 20.79
N ILE A 119 -2.89 11.39 19.57
CA ILE A 119 -1.52 11.80 19.29
C ILE A 119 -1.50 13.28 18.86
N CYS A 120 -0.54 14.05 19.40
CA CYS A 120 -0.39 15.47 19.10
C CYS A 120 -0.08 15.69 17.60
N GLY A 121 -0.97 16.40 16.91
CA GLY A 121 -0.86 16.63 15.46
C GLY A 121 0.36 17.46 15.04
N ASP A 122 0.90 18.30 15.94
CA ASP A 122 2.06 19.15 15.68
C ASP A 122 3.36 18.31 15.55
N ASN A 123 3.39 17.13 16.18
CA ASN A 123 4.51 16.21 16.08
C ASN A 123 4.45 15.32 14.83
N ILE A 124 3.33 15.34 14.11
CA ILE A 124 3.10 14.46 12.97
C ILE A 124 3.29 15.21 11.64
N VAL A 125 4.20 14.71 10.82
CA VAL A 125 4.44 15.18 9.45
C VAL A 125 4.12 14.06 8.47
N VAL A 126 3.40 14.37 7.40
CA VAL A 126 3.13 13.42 6.32
C VAL A 126 4.34 13.32 5.42
N LEU A 127 4.85 12.11 5.26
CA LEU A 127 5.85 11.73 4.28
C LEU A 127 5.29 10.54 3.49
N PRO A 128 4.95 10.69 2.20
CA PRO A 128 4.36 9.62 1.41
C PRO A 128 5.37 8.48 1.21
N VAL A 129 4.88 7.27 0.89
CA VAL A 129 5.75 6.16 0.52
C VAL A 129 6.30 6.37 -0.88
N GLY A 130 7.59 6.10 -1.07
CA GLY A 130 8.24 6.17 -2.38
C GLY A 130 7.78 5.07 -3.33
N CYS A 131 7.78 5.38 -4.63
CA CYS A 131 7.62 4.41 -5.72
C CYS A 131 8.93 4.30 -6.51
N GLY A 132 9.36 3.10 -6.83
CA GLY A 132 10.53 2.87 -7.69
C GLY A 132 10.19 3.12 -9.16
N THR A 133 10.10 4.37 -9.59
CA THR A 133 9.62 4.76 -10.93
C THR A 133 10.56 4.36 -12.07
N ASP A 134 11.77 3.99 -11.79
CA ASP A 134 12.73 3.39 -12.72
C ASP A 134 12.43 1.90 -12.97
N ARG A 135 11.88 1.20 -11.99
CA ARG A 135 11.39 -0.18 -12.07
C ARG A 135 9.95 -0.22 -12.57
N TYR A 136 9.05 0.52 -11.91
CA TYR A 136 7.64 0.65 -12.28
C TYR A 136 7.48 1.72 -13.37
N LYS A 137 7.50 1.28 -14.59
CA LYS A 137 7.35 2.10 -15.80
C LYS A 137 6.50 1.37 -16.82
N PRO A 138 5.90 2.08 -17.78
CA PRO A 138 5.08 1.44 -18.80
C PRO A 138 5.92 0.51 -19.68
N HIS A 139 5.40 -0.69 -19.92
CA HIS A 139 5.84 -1.60 -20.94
C HIS A 139 4.75 -1.71 -22.00
N SER A 140 5.12 -1.69 -23.28
CA SER A 140 4.14 -1.74 -24.35
C SER A 140 3.41 -3.09 -24.38
N GLN A 141 2.17 -3.10 -24.87
CA GLN A 141 1.42 -4.34 -25.09
C GLN A 141 2.09 -5.26 -26.12
N GLY A 142 3.02 -4.74 -26.93
CA GLY A 142 3.86 -5.50 -27.84
C GLY A 142 5.13 -6.11 -27.20
N ASP A 143 5.44 -5.76 -25.96
CA ASP A 143 6.57 -6.37 -25.24
C ASP A 143 6.31 -7.87 -25.02
N VAL A 144 7.26 -8.69 -25.42
CA VAL A 144 7.17 -10.16 -25.33
C VAL A 144 6.88 -10.65 -23.92
N LYS A 145 7.42 -9.99 -22.89
CA LYS A 145 7.16 -10.36 -21.49
C LYS A 145 5.72 -10.01 -21.06
N VAL A 146 5.18 -8.89 -21.55
CA VAL A 146 3.80 -8.50 -21.31
C VAL A 146 2.85 -9.48 -22.00
N GLN A 147 3.14 -9.85 -23.26
CA GLN A 147 2.34 -10.81 -24.00
C GLN A 147 2.37 -12.20 -23.36
N SER A 148 3.54 -12.69 -22.94
CA SER A 148 3.65 -13.99 -22.30
C SER A 148 2.85 -14.08 -20.98
N ILE A 149 2.72 -12.99 -20.22
CA ILE A 149 1.86 -12.96 -19.04
C ILE A 149 0.39 -13.10 -19.41
N ARG A 150 -0.07 -12.42 -20.47
CA ARG A 150 -1.45 -12.58 -20.94
C ARG A 150 -1.71 -14.01 -21.46
N GLU A 151 -0.77 -14.58 -22.18
CA GLU A 151 -0.83 -15.98 -22.65
C GLU A 151 -0.89 -16.99 -21.49
N GLU A 152 -0.09 -16.79 -20.44
CA GLU A 152 -0.10 -17.62 -19.24
C GLU A 152 -1.47 -17.62 -18.53
N PHE A 153 -2.18 -16.48 -18.56
CA PHE A 153 -3.57 -16.38 -18.08
C PHE A 153 -4.62 -16.76 -19.11
N GLY A 154 -4.24 -17.21 -20.31
CA GLY A 154 -5.17 -17.52 -21.39
C GLY A 154 -5.95 -16.31 -21.91
N ILE A 155 -5.39 -15.10 -21.82
CA ILE A 155 -6.03 -13.84 -22.20
C ILE A 155 -5.59 -13.44 -23.61
N SER A 156 -6.53 -13.42 -24.56
CA SER A 156 -6.27 -13.02 -25.94
C SER A 156 -6.06 -11.49 -26.08
N LYS A 157 -5.56 -11.08 -27.26
CA LYS A 157 -5.31 -9.65 -27.56
C LYS A 157 -6.59 -8.82 -27.60
N ASP A 158 -7.72 -9.44 -27.93
CA ASP A 158 -9.01 -8.77 -28.06
C ASP A 158 -9.80 -8.68 -26.75
N GLN A 159 -9.31 -9.34 -25.71
CA GLN A 159 -9.91 -9.32 -24.37
C GLN A 159 -9.28 -8.24 -23.50
N LEU A 160 -10.07 -7.60 -22.66
CA LEU A 160 -9.55 -6.69 -21.64
C LEU A 160 -9.14 -7.47 -20.38
N MET A 161 -7.96 -7.14 -19.84
CA MET A 161 -7.49 -7.68 -18.57
C MET A 161 -7.70 -6.67 -17.45
N ILE A 162 -8.59 -6.98 -16.53
CA ILE A 162 -8.77 -6.24 -15.27
C ILE A 162 -7.97 -6.96 -14.19
N LEU A 163 -7.20 -6.23 -13.39
CA LEU A 163 -6.31 -6.80 -12.38
C LEU A 163 -6.60 -6.23 -11.00
N THR A 164 -6.70 -7.11 -10.01
CA THR A 164 -6.51 -6.80 -8.59
C THR A 164 -5.31 -7.58 -8.08
N ALA A 165 -4.38 -6.94 -7.40
CA ALA A 165 -3.21 -7.60 -6.80
C ALA A 165 -3.02 -7.18 -5.33
N GLY A 166 -2.62 -8.13 -4.48
CA GLY A 166 -2.35 -7.87 -3.08
C GLY A 166 -2.06 -9.12 -2.26
N GLY A 167 -2.12 -8.99 -0.94
CA GLY A 167 -1.98 -10.12 -0.02
C GLY A 167 -3.20 -11.05 -0.05
N ASP A 168 -4.39 -10.46 -0.01
CA ASP A 168 -5.66 -11.17 -0.20
C ASP A 168 -6.60 -10.33 -1.09
N GLY A 169 -7.56 -11.01 -1.75
CA GLY A 169 -8.52 -10.36 -2.64
C GLY A 169 -9.56 -9.53 -1.87
N ALA A 170 -9.97 -10.00 -0.70
CA ALA A 170 -11.05 -9.35 0.07
C ALA A 170 -10.64 -7.97 0.56
N SER A 171 -9.46 -7.82 1.17
CA SER A 171 -8.99 -6.52 1.64
C SER A 171 -8.75 -5.53 0.50
N LYS A 172 -8.55 -6.04 -0.72
CA LYS A 172 -8.37 -5.23 -1.93
C LYS A 172 -9.68 -4.94 -2.68
N GLY A 173 -10.83 -5.41 -2.18
CA GLY A 173 -12.14 -5.13 -2.75
C GLY A 173 -12.47 -5.98 -3.98
N ALA A 174 -11.88 -7.17 -4.11
CA ALA A 174 -12.12 -8.06 -5.26
C ALA A 174 -13.59 -8.45 -5.42
N GLN A 175 -14.31 -8.62 -4.31
CA GLN A 175 -15.74 -8.97 -4.33
C GLN A 175 -16.57 -7.83 -4.94
N GLU A 176 -16.29 -6.59 -4.58
CA GLU A 176 -16.94 -5.40 -5.12
C GLU A 176 -16.67 -5.25 -6.62
N VAL A 177 -15.45 -5.58 -7.07
CA VAL A 177 -15.09 -5.59 -8.51
C VAL A 177 -15.83 -6.68 -9.27
N MET A 178 -15.93 -7.92 -8.73
CA MET A 178 -16.68 -9.02 -9.34
C MET A 178 -18.16 -8.67 -9.51
N GLN A 179 -18.79 -8.13 -8.45
CA GLN A 179 -20.17 -7.67 -8.49
C GLN A 179 -20.38 -6.58 -9.55
N ALA A 180 -19.45 -5.64 -9.64
CA ALA A 180 -19.51 -4.56 -10.62
C ALA A 180 -19.35 -5.09 -12.06
N LEU A 181 -18.42 -6.02 -12.30
CA LEU A 181 -18.22 -6.65 -13.60
C LEU A 181 -19.43 -7.47 -14.04
N ALA A 182 -20.06 -8.20 -13.12
CA ALA A 182 -21.28 -8.95 -13.42
C ALA A 182 -22.44 -8.05 -13.83
N LEU A 183 -22.57 -6.84 -13.25
CA LEU A 183 -23.61 -5.87 -13.62
C LEU A 183 -23.49 -5.37 -15.06
N ILE A 184 -22.29 -5.32 -15.62
CA ILE A 184 -22.02 -4.72 -16.94
C ILE A 184 -21.59 -5.75 -17.99
N ASP A 185 -21.58 -7.05 -17.67
CA ASP A 185 -21.00 -8.09 -18.53
C ASP A 185 -21.54 -8.09 -19.96
N GLY A 186 -22.83 -7.90 -20.15
CA GLY A 186 -23.45 -7.84 -21.49
C GLY A 186 -23.25 -6.52 -22.24
N GLU A 187 -22.62 -5.51 -21.64
CA GLU A 187 -22.53 -4.15 -22.20
C GLU A 187 -21.11 -3.75 -22.62
N VAL A 188 -20.10 -4.58 -22.36
CA VAL A 188 -18.68 -4.27 -22.53
C VAL A 188 -17.99 -5.27 -23.46
N PRO A 189 -16.80 -4.93 -24.04
CA PRO A 189 -15.95 -5.90 -24.73
C PRO A 189 -15.62 -7.10 -23.85
N ASP A 190 -15.24 -8.23 -24.45
CA ASP A 190 -14.87 -9.43 -23.69
C ASP A 190 -13.69 -9.14 -22.74
N TRP A 191 -13.73 -9.74 -21.57
CA TRP A 191 -12.79 -9.44 -20.48
C TRP A 191 -12.41 -10.67 -19.66
N ARG A 192 -11.29 -10.55 -18.98
CA ARG A 192 -10.87 -11.47 -17.92
C ARG A 192 -10.49 -10.65 -16.69
N TYR A 193 -10.90 -11.13 -15.53
CA TYR A 193 -10.55 -10.54 -14.24
C TYR A 193 -9.55 -11.41 -13.50
N VAL A 194 -8.34 -10.90 -13.29
CA VAL A 194 -7.26 -11.59 -12.61
C VAL A 194 -7.15 -11.09 -11.17
N CYS A 195 -7.31 -12.00 -10.21
CA CYS A 195 -7.02 -11.77 -8.80
C CYS A 195 -5.69 -12.44 -8.45
N LYS A 196 -4.61 -11.65 -8.32
CA LYS A 196 -3.30 -12.13 -7.86
C LYS A 196 -3.18 -11.94 -6.35
N VAL A 197 -3.09 -13.03 -5.60
CA VAL A 197 -3.04 -13.05 -4.13
C VAL A 197 -1.86 -13.90 -3.63
N TRP A 198 -1.52 -13.80 -2.33
CA TRP A 198 -0.48 -14.64 -1.75
C TRP A 198 -1.02 -16.05 -1.39
N PRO A 199 -0.16 -17.09 -1.46
CA PRO A 199 -0.49 -18.42 -1.01
C PRO A 199 -0.41 -18.50 0.53
N GLN A 200 -1.52 -18.23 1.21
CA GLN A 200 -1.61 -18.34 2.68
C GLN A 200 -2.91 -19.05 3.06
N THR A 201 -2.90 -19.79 4.17
CA THR A 201 -4.05 -20.57 4.66
C THR A 201 -5.32 -19.74 4.87
N ARG A 202 -5.19 -18.48 5.30
CA ARG A 202 -6.34 -17.56 5.43
C ARG A 202 -6.84 -17.08 4.07
N THR A 203 -5.95 -16.90 3.08
CA THR A 203 -6.31 -16.50 1.74
C THR A 203 -6.95 -17.63 0.95
N GLU A 204 -6.61 -18.89 1.21
CA GLU A 204 -7.27 -20.03 0.56
C GLU A 204 -8.76 -20.10 0.87
N GLN A 205 -9.16 -19.92 2.14
CA GLN A 205 -10.58 -19.84 2.50
C GLN A 205 -11.28 -18.66 1.85
N GLN A 206 -10.62 -17.49 1.82
CA GLN A 206 -11.18 -16.32 1.18
C GLN A 206 -11.30 -16.53 -0.34
N ASN A 207 -10.33 -17.15 -0.98
CA ASN A 207 -10.38 -17.48 -2.41
C ASN A 207 -11.58 -18.38 -2.74
N LEU A 208 -11.91 -19.36 -1.87
CA LEU A 208 -13.09 -20.22 -2.05
C LEU A 208 -14.40 -19.41 -1.96
N ILE A 209 -14.47 -18.45 -1.03
CA ILE A 209 -15.62 -17.54 -0.91
C ILE A 209 -15.76 -16.69 -2.17
N ASP A 210 -14.66 -16.16 -2.67
CA ASP A 210 -14.65 -15.31 -3.85
C ASP A 210 -14.97 -16.09 -5.13
N LEU A 211 -14.45 -17.32 -5.29
CA LEU A 211 -14.80 -18.20 -6.40
C LEU A 211 -16.28 -18.63 -6.36
N LYS A 212 -16.81 -18.87 -5.16
CA LYS A 212 -18.25 -19.11 -4.99
C LYS A 212 -19.06 -17.87 -5.41
N LEU A 213 -18.65 -16.70 -5.01
CA LEU A 213 -19.30 -15.45 -5.44
C LEU A 213 -19.29 -15.31 -6.96
N ALA A 214 -18.16 -15.59 -7.62
CA ALA A 214 -18.07 -15.56 -9.09
C ALA A 214 -19.05 -16.53 -9.74
N ALA A 215 -19.25 -17.73 -9.14
CA ALA A 215 -20.22 -18.72 -9.61
C ALA A 215 -21.67 -18.23 -9.41
N ASP A 216 -21.98 -17.69 -8.23
CA ASP A 216 -23.30 -17.16 -7.92
C ASP A 216 -23.67 -15.97 -8.84
N LEU A 217 -22.67 -15.20 -9.30
CA LEU A 217 -22.81 -14.11 -10.27
C LEU A 217 -22.80 -14.53 -11.74
N GLY A 218 -22.52 -15.82 -12.04
CA GLY A 218 -22.48 -16.35 -13.42
C GLY A 218 -21.26 -15.93 -14.23
N ILE A 219 -20.14 -15.50 -13.58
CA ILE A 219 -18.93 -15.02 -14.23
C ILE A 219 -17.69 -15.88 -13.99
N SER A 220 -17.85 -17.12 -13.51
CA SER A 220 -16.73 -18.02 -13.15
C SER A 220 -15.69 -18.16 -14.26
N GLU A 221 -16.11 -18.33 -15.51
CA GLU A 221 -15.22 -18.53 -16.67
C GLU A 221 -14.39 -17.27 -17.02
N LYS A 222 -14.73 -16.12 -16.43
CA LYS A 222 -14.04 -14.84 -16.64
C LYS A 222 -13.12 -14.45 -15.48
N VAL A 223 -13.19 -15.16 -14.35
CA VAL A 223 -12.41 -14.85 -13.13
C VAL A 223 -11.25 -15.83 -12.98
N ILE A 224 -10.05 -15.31 -12.87
CA ILE A 224 -8.81 -16.08 -12.73
C ILE A 224 -8.18 -15.73 -11.38
N TYR A 225 -8.10 -16.74 -10.49
CA TYR A 225 -7.35 -16.62 -9.24
C TYR A 225 -5.92 -17.14 -9.43
N SER A 226 -4.94 -16.27 -9.14
CA SER A 226 -3.51 -16.60 -9.17
C SER A 226 -2.92 -16.50 -7.77
N THR A 227 -2.74 -17.64 -7.11
CA THR A 227 -2.20 -17.77 -5.74
C THR A 227 -0.68 -17.95 -5.80
N ASN A 228 0.05 -16.85 -6.02
CA ASN A 228 1.50 -16.92 -6.21
C ASN A 228 2.21 -15.76 -5.50
N VAL A 229 3.44 -16.00 -5.04
CA VAL A 229 4.39 -14.94 -4.71
C VAL A 229 5.15 -14.60 -5.98
N VAL A 230 5.16 -13.34 -6.35
CA VAL A 230 5.93 -12.85 -7.51
C VAL A 230 6.97 -11.84 -7.04
N SER A 231 8.10 -11.80 -7.73
CA SER A 231 9.17 -10.85 -7.41
C SER A 231 8.77 -9.43 -7.79
N GLN A 232 9.41 -8.45 -7.15
CA GLN A 232 9.27 -7.04 -7.50
C GLN A 232 9.67 -6.73 -8.95
N ASN A 233 10.56 -7.54 -9.56
CA ASN A 233 10.96 -7.37 -10.96
C ASN A 233 9.91 -7.91 -11.94
N PHE A 234 9.00 -8.80 -11.50
CA PHE A 234 7.89 -9.31 -12.30
C PHE A 234 6.66 -8.39 -12.26
N MET A 235 6.41 -7.75 -11.11
CA MET A 235 5.22 -6.90 -10.91
C MET A 235 5.03 -5.81 -11.98
N PRO A 236 6.05 -5.08 -12.45
CA PRO A 236 5.87 -4.07 -13.51
C PRO A 236 5.33 -4.65 -14.81
N TYR A 237 5.73 -5.86 -15.18
CA TYR A 237 5.22 -6.54 -16.36
C TYR A 237 3.78 -7.02 -16.15
N LEU A 238 3.46 -7.55 -14.98
CA LEU A 238 2.09 -7.94 -14.63
C LEU A 238 1.14 -6.73 -14.65
N LEU A 239 1.56 -5.61 -14.05
CA LEU A 239 0.80 -4.35 -14.09
C LEU A 239 0.68 -3.82 -15.53
N SER A 240 1.75 -3.92 -16.33
CA SER A 240 1.70 -3.53 -17.74
C SER A 240 0.80 -4.42 -18.58
N ALA A 241 0.61 -5.69 -18.23
CA ALA A 241 -0.24 -6.63 -18.93
C ALA A 241 -1.74 -6.34 -18.76
N CYS A 242 -2.15 -5.71 -17.65
CA CYS A 242 -3.55 -5.32 -17.47
C CYS A 242 -3.91 -4.07 -18.27
N ASP A 243 -5.19 -3.93 -18.57
CA ASP A 243 -5.77 -2.73 -19.19
C ASP A 243 -6.31 -1.77 -18.14
N ILE A 244 -6.80 -2.30 -17.02
CA ILE A 244 -7.37 -1.56 -15.89
C ILE A 244 -6.90 -2.23 -14.58
N TYR A 245 -6.37 -1.45 -13.64
CA TYR A 245 -6.13 -1.90 -12.29
C TYR A 245 -7.31 -1.51 -11.40
N ALA A 246 -8.03 -2.48 -10.86
CA ALA A 246 -9.22 -2.26 -10.05
C ALA A 246 -9.02 -2.84 -8.64
N ALA A 247 -8.77 -1.99 -7.66
CA ALA A 247 -8.59 -2.41 -6.28
C ALA A 247 -9.15 -1.35 -5.31
N PRO A 248 -10.48 -1.33 -5.09
CA PRO A 248 -11.13 -0.47 -4.11
C PRO A 248 -10.89 -1.00 -2.69
N SER A 249 -9.64 -0.94 -2.23
CA SER A 249 -9.18 -1.51 -0.95
C SER A 249 -10.04 -1.04 0.20
N ARG A 250 -10.36 -1.98 1.11
CA ARG A 250 -11.25 -1.74 2.25
C ARG A 250 -10.57 -1.00 3.39
N LEU A 251 -9.25 -1.16 3.51
CA LEU A 251 -8.41 -0.41 4.45
C LEU A 251 -7.03 -0.22 3.82
N GLU A 252 -6.53 1.02 3.76
CA GLU A 252 -5.27 1.31 3.08
C GLU A 252 -4.60 2.58 3.60
N GLY A 253 -3.37 2.44 4.10
CA GLY A 253 -2.59 3.56 4.63
C GLY A 253 -1.85 4.39 3.57
N PHE A 254 -1.63 3.84 2.35
CA PHE A 254 -1.01 4.56 1.23
C PHE A 254 -1.50 4.09 -0.14
N GLY A 255 -1.61 2.78 -0.38
CA GLY A 255 -2.00 2.22 -1.67
C GLY A 255 -0.83 2.04 -2.64
N MET A 256 0.22 1.37 -2.18
CA MET A 256 1.44 1.19 -2.98
C MET A 256 1.17 0.60 -4.36
N ILE A 257 0.41 -0.49 -4.45
CA ILE A 257 0.18 -1.18 -5.74
C ILE A 257 -0.65 -0.31 -6.69
N GLN A 258 -1.60 0.48 -6.18
CA GLN A 258 -2.36 1.44 -6.98
C GLN A 258 -1.44 2.54 -7.54
N VAL A 259 -0.49 3.04 -6.73
CA VAL A 259 0.53 4.00 -7.17
C VAL A 259 1.47 3.36 -8.18
N GLU A 260 1.89 2.10 -7.98
CA GLU A 260 2.70 1.33 -8.93
C GLU A 260 1.97 1.08 -10.26
N ALA A 261 0.66 0.85 -10.22
CA ALA A 261 -0.17 0.73 -11.42
C ALA A 261 -0.22 2.05 -12.20
N ASN A 262 -0.43 3.18 -11.52
CA ASN A 262 -0.30 4.50 -12.14
C ASN A 262 1.11 4.73 -12.70
N ALA A 263 2.17 4.31 -11.98
CA ALA A 263 3.54 4.39 -12.49
C ALA A 263 3.75 3.61 -13.79
N CYS A 264 3.01 2.51 -13.98
CA CYS A 264 2.97 1.72 -15.22
C CYS A 264 1.95 2.24 -16.26
N GLU A 265 1.45 3.46 -16.13
CA GLU A 265 0.44 4.07 -17.00
C GLU A 265 -0.88 3.29 -17.06
N LYS A 266 -1.29 2.69 -15.94
CA LYS A 266 -2.59 2.03 -15.89
C LYS A 266 -3.63 2.91 -15.21
N PRO A 267 -4.83 3.03 -15.79
CA PRO A 267 -5.95 3.66 -15.11
C PRO A 267 -6.32 2.83 -13.89
N VAL A 268 -6.65 3.50 -12.79
CA VAL A 268 -6.97 2.85 -11.52
C VAL A 268 -8.44 3.09 -11.17
N VAL A 269 -9.11 2.05 -10.66
CA VAL A 269 -10.40 2.17 -9.97
C VAL A 269 -10.18 1.83 -8.51
N ALA A 270 -10.41 2.80 -7.62
CA ALA A 270 -10.23 2.68 -6.18
C ALA A 270 -11.46 3.23 -5.42
N ILE A 271 -11.40 3.30 -4.10
CA ILE A 271 -12.44 3.88 -3.25
C ILE A 271 -12.11 5.35 -2.93
N ASP A 272 -13.11 6.22 -2.85
CA ASP A 272 -12.98 7.62 -2.38
C ASP A 272 -12.88 7.68 -0.85
N ALA A 273 -11.81 7.12 -0.32
CA ALA A 273 -11.52 7.08 1.10
C ALA A 273 -10.03 6.96 1.38
N MET A 274 -9.66 7.19 2.62
CA MET A 274 -8.33 6.92 3.15
C MET A 274 -7.22 7.62 2.33
N ALA A 275 -6.08 6.97 2.22
CA ALA A 275 -4.91 7.51 1.50
C ALA A 275 -5.14 7.71 0.00
N PHE A 276 -6.19 7.13 -0.60
CA PHE A 276 -6.47 7.34 -2.02
C PHE A 276 -6.82 8.79 -2.36
N ARG A 277 -7.35 9.55 -1.39
CA ARG A 277 -7.58 11.00 -1.54
C ARG A 277 -6.29 11.81 -1.64
N ASP A 278 -5.19 11.28 -1.12
CA ASP A 278 -3.86 11.89 -1.21
C ASP A 278 -3.13 11.43 -2.48
N THR A 279 -3.22 10.14 -2.80
CA THR A 279 -2.42 9.54 -3.86
C THR A 279 -3.02 9.71 -5.25
N MET A 280 -4.33 9.89 -5.37
CA MET A 280 -5.06 9.91 -6.64
C MET A 280 -5.96 11.14 -6.79
N VAL A 281 -6.23 11.51 -8.04
CA VAL A 281 -7.16 12.57 -8.42
C VAL A 281 -8.31 11.95 -9.22
N HIS A 282 -9.53 12.05 -8.66
CA HIS A 282 -10.73 11.50 -9.30
C HIS A 282 -10.99 12.10 -10.66
N GLY A 283 -11.20 11.24 -11.66
CA GLY A 283 -11.47 11.64 -13.05
C GLY A 283 -10.23 12.02 -13.87
N GLU A 284 -9.07 12.14 -13.22
CA GLU A 284 -7.79 12.49 -13.87
C GLU A 284 -6.80 11.34 -13.85
N THR A 285 -6.40 10.84 -12.66
CA THR A 285 -5.42 9.75 -12.52
C THR A 285 -6.06 8.42 -12.12
N ALA A 286 -7.29 8.46 -11.62
CA ALA A 286 -8.07 7.31 -11.20
C ALA A 286 -9.56 7.63 -11.17
N PHE A 287 -10.40 6.62 -11.14
CA PHE A 287 -11.79 6.76 -10.70
C PHE A 287 -11.92 6.29 -9.24
N LEU A 288 -12.52 7.12 -8.40
CA LEU A 288 -12.75 6.86 -6.98
C LEU A 288 -14.24 6.63 -6.73
N ALA A 289 -14.60 5.39 -6.39
CA ALA A 289 -15.97 5.00 -6.06
C ALA A 289 -16.32 5.47 -4.65
N LYS A 290 -17.53 5.97 -4.44
CA LYS A 290 -18.00 6.43 -3.13
C LYS A 290 -18.02 5.29 -2.11
N ILE A 291 -17.94 5.64 -0.84
CA ILE A 291 -18.17 4.72 0.27
C ILE A 291 -19.65 4.33 0.26
N ALA A 292 -19.94 3.03 0.18
CA ALA A 292 -21.28 2.48 0.35
C ALA A 292 -21.56 2.07 1.80
N GLU A 293 -20.54 1.54 2.49
CA GLU A 293 -20.66 1.07 3.86
C GLU A 293 -19.35 1.37 4.61
N GLU A 294 -19.46 1.84 5.85
CA GLU A 294 -18.37 1.92 6.82
C GLU A 294 -18.65 0.93 7.95
N ARG A 295 -17.77 -0.06 8.10
CA ARG A 295 -17.85 -1.02 9.19
C ARG A 295 -16.98 -0.58 10.35
N LYS A 296 -17.59 -0.54 11.54
CA LYS A 296 -16.95 -0.10 12.78
C LYS A 296 -16.89 -1.24 13.79
N ILE A 297 -15.82 -1.23 14.57
CA ILE A 297 -15.61 -2.13 15.70
C ILE A 297 -15.52 -1.34 16.99
N THR A 298 -15.99 -1.94 18.08
CA THR A 298 -15.88 -1.41 19.44
C THR A 298 -14.75 -2.06 20.22
N GLU A 299 -14.17 -3.10 19.68
CA GLU A 299 -13.08 -3.86 20.28
C GLU A 299 -12.17 -4.50 19.23
N ALA A 300 -10.93 -4.74 19.60
CA ALA A 300 -9.98 -5.49 18.80
C ALA A 300 -9.20 -6.45 19.71
N LEU A 301 -8.71 -7.55 19.14
CA LEU A 301 -7.71 -8.40 19.77
C LEU A 301 -6.34 -8.01 19.24
N TYR A 302 -5.43 -7.69 20.15
CA TYR A 302 -4.04 -7.41 19.83
C TYR A 302 -3.15 -8.41 20.54
N GLY A 303 -2.25 -9.05 19.81
CA GLY A 303 -1.25 -9.97 20.34
C GLY A 303 0.15 -9.47 20.09
N GLU A 304 1.05 -9.64 21.02
CA GLU A 304 2.47 -9.39 20.82
C GLU A 304 3.05 -10.44 19.87
N GLY A 305 3.45 -10.01 18.67
CA GLY A 305 3.98 -10.89 17.64
C GLY A 305 2.95 -11.87 17.08
N HIS A 306 3.37 -13.10 16.77
CA HIS A 306 2.50 -14.18 16.26
C HIS A 306 1.88 -15.04 17.39
N ASP A 307 2.07 -14.64 18.65
CA ASP A 307 1.62 -15.39 19.84
C ASP A 307 0.19 -14.98 20.21
N TYR A 308 -0.79 -15.72 19.67
CA TYR A 308 -2.21 -15.51 19.98
C TYR A 308 -2.57 -15.82 21.45
N GLU A 309 -1.72 -16.54 22.19
CA GLU A 309 -1.95 -16.84 23.61
C GLU A 309 -1.72 -15.63 24.51
N LYS A 310 -0.97 -14.64 24.03
CA LYS A 310 -0.74 -13.35 24.72
C LYS A 310 -1.60 -12.21 24.19
N SER A 311 -2.65 -12.53 23.42
CA SER A 311 -3.54 -11.49 22.92
C SER A 311 -4.34 -10.86 24.05
N HIS A 312 -4.39 -9.54 24.10
CA HIS A 312 -5.27 -8.80 24.99
C HIS A 312 -6.37 -8.09 24.20
N ARG A 313 -7.51 -7.93 24.87
CA ARG A 313 -8.69 -7.27 24.30
C ARG A 313 -8.57 -5.77 24.52
N ILE A 314 -8.63 -5.01 23.43
CA ILE A 314 -8.70 -3.56 23.44
C ILE A 314 -10.15 -3.16 23.23
N VAL A 315 -10.71 -2.35 24.14
CA VAL A 315 -12.06 -1.78 24.01
C VAL A 315 -11.92 -0.29 23.69
N PHE A 316 -12.59 0.13 22.62
CA PHE A 316 -12.60 1.53 22.19
C PHE A 316 -13.77 2.28 22.83
N PRO A 317 -13.52 3.46 23.46
CA PRO A 317 -14.60 4.31 24.00
C PRO A 317 -15.61 4.74 22.91
N ASN A 318 -15.12 4.94 21.71
CA ASN A 318 -15.91 5.21 20.53
C ASN A 318 -15.55 4.21 19.43
N PRO A 319 -16.51 3.74 18.61
CA PRO A 319 -16.24 2.78 17.54
C PRO A 319 -15.15 3.26 16.58
N ARG A 320 -14.31 2.33 16.12
CA ARG A 320 -13.23 2.57 15.14
C ARG A 320 -13.57 1.93 13.82
N THR A 321 -13.22 2.61 12.73
CA THR A 321 -13.38 2.06 11.39
C THR A 321 -12.46 0.84 11.22
N ALA A 322 -13.06 -0.30 10.89
CA ALA A 322 -12.34 -1.53 10.57
C ALA A 322 -12.15 -1.67 9.05
N GLU A 323 -13.18 -1.31 8.29
CA GLU A 323 -13.13 -1.34 6.83
C GLU A 323 -14.16 -0.41 6.20
N TYR A 324 -13.89 0.03 4.97
CA TYR A 324 -14.84 0.66 4.07
C TYR A 324 -15.22 -0.30 2.94
N ARG A 325 -16.46 -0.24 2.48
CA ARG A 325 -16.94 -0.91 1.29
C ARG A 325 -17.26 0.11 0.21
N ALA A 326 -16.70 -0.09 -0.98
CA ALA A 326 -16.95 0.80 -2.10
C ALA A 326 -18.32 0.54 -2.75
N SER A 327 -18.91 1.58 -3.32
CA SER A 327 -20.15 1.50 -4.10
C SER A 327 -19.96 0.65 -5.36
N VAL A 328 -20.58 -0.52 -5.39
CA VAL A 328 -20.58 -1.42 -6.55
C VAL A 328 -21.14 -0.72 -7.81
N PRO A 329 -22.26 0.05 -7.76
CA PRO A 329 -22.72 0.81 -8.92
C PRO A 329 -21.72 1.83 -9.44
N ASP A 330 -20.95 2.51 -8.57
CA ASP A 330 -19.93 3.46 -9.02
C ASP A 330 -18.77 2.72 -9.69
N ILE A 331 -18.32 1.59 -9.10
CA ILE A 331 -17.28 0.75 -9.71
C ILE A 331 -17.74 0.27 -11.10
N ALA A 332 -18.97 -0.24 -11.22
CA ALA A 332 -19.56 -0.68 -12.48
C ALA A 332 -19.57 0.44 -13.53
N LYS A 333 -20.02 1.63 -13.14
CA LYS A 333 -19.99 2.83 -14.00
C LYS A 333 -18.58 3.16 -14.49
N TYR A 334 -17.60 3.15 -13.60
CA TYR A 334 -16.24 3.53 -13.95
C TYR A 334 -15.54 2.45 -14.79
N LEU A 335 -15.77 1.17 -14.49
CA LEU A 335 -15.31 0.08 -15.34
C LEU A 335 -15.94 0.16 -16.73
N LEU A 336 -17.25 0.40 -16.83
CA LEU A 336 -17.94 0.57 -18.11
C LEU A 336 -17.31 1.66 -18.99
N LEU A 337 -17.01 2.83 -18.38
CA LEU A 337 -16.34 3.94 -19.07
C LEU A 337 -14.96 3.54 -19.57
N LEU A 338 -14.13 2.97 -18.69
CA LEU A 338 -12.76 2.58 -19.01
C LEU A 338 -12.72 1.42 -20.01
N MET A 339 -13.64 0.47 -19.96
CA MET A 339 -13.66 -0.67 -20.88
C MET A 339 -14.07 -0.26 -22.30
N LYS A 340 -14.94 0.73 -22.44
CA LYS A 340 -15.43 1.23 -23.74
C LYS A 340 -14.51 2.28 -24.39
N ASP A 341 -13.72 3.02 -23.61
CA ASP A 341 -12.90 4.14 -24.11
C ASP A 341 -11.40 3.91 -23.86
N SER A 342 -10.71 3.42 -24.89
CA SER A 342 -9.25 3.19 -24.82
C SER A 342 -8.46 4.51 -24.70
N ALA A 343 -8.95 5.60 -25.31
CA ALA A 343 -8.30 6.89 -25.21
C ALA A 343 -8.40 7.48 -23.79
N LEU A 344 -9.53 7.22 -23.09
CA LEU A 344 -9.67 7.57 -21.69
C LEU A 344 -8.69 6.77 -20.83
N ARG A 345 -8.56 5.45 -21.05
CA ARG A 345 -7.56 4.62 -20.34
C ARG A 345 -6.16 5.17 -20.50
N GLN A 346 -5.77 5.53 -21.73
CA GLN A 346 -4.45 6.08 -22.01
C GLN A 346 -4.23 7.41 -21.30
N ARG A 347 -5.13 8.38 -21.47
CA ARG A 347 -5.01 9.71 -20.82
C ARG A 347 -4.90 9.60 -19.29
N MET A 348 -5.74 8.75 -18.68
CA MET A 348 -5.75 8.55 -17.24
C MET A 348 -4.45 7.88 -16.76
N GLY A 349 -3.94 6.90 -17.52
CA GLY A 349 -2.67 6.24 -17.23
C GLY A 349 -1.48 7.20 -17.31
N GLU A 350 -1.39 8.02 -18.36
CA GLU A 350 -0.35 9.04 -18.56
C GLU A 350 -0.37 10.10 -17.42
N ALA A 351 -1.57 10.59 -17.07
CA ALA A 351 -1.74 11.52 -15.95
C ALA A 351 -1.32 10.88 -14.61
N GLY A 352 -1.69 9.60 -14.39
CA GLY A 352 -1.29 8.83 -13.22
C GLY A 352 0.22 8.72 -13.11
N ARG A 353 0.91 8.32 -14.18
CA ARG A 353 2.38 8.24 -14.19
C ARG A 353 3.03 9.59 -13.91
N LYS A 354 2.58 10.64 -14.57
CA LYS A 354 3.12 11.99 -14.34
C LYS A 354 3.05 12.34 -12.85
N ARG A 355 1.90 12.17 -12.22
CA ARG A 355 1.72 12.43 -10.80
C ARG A 355 2.66 11.59 -9.93
N VAL A 356 2.83 10.30 -10.22
CA VAL A 356 3.72 9.42 -9.45
C VAL A 356 5.17 9.87 -9.55
N VAL A 357 5.64 10.19 -10.74
CA VAL A 357 7.01 10.67 -10.96
C VAL A 357 7.27 11.99 -10.24
N GLU A 358 6.30 12.90 -10.25
CA GLU A 358 6.43 14.23 -9.63
C GLU A 358 6.37 14.18 -8.10
N LEU A 359 5.50 13.33 -7.52
CA LEU A 359 5.20 13.39 -6.08
C LEU A 359 5.70 12.17 -5.28
N PHE A 360 5.77 11.00 -5.90
CA PHE A 360 6.01 9.73 -5.21
C PHE A 360 7.26 9.00 -5.68
N ASP A 361 8.07 9.56 -6.59
CA ASP A 361 9.39 8.97 -6.88
C ASP A 361 10.20 8.86 -5.58
N TYR A 362 10.78 7.68 -5.32
CA TYR A 362 11.50 7.42 -4.07
C TYR A 362 12.64 8.41 -3.81
N ARG A 363 13.23 9.01 -4.86
CA ARG A 363 14.26 10.04 -4.72
C ARG A 363 13.67 11.35 -4.22
N GLN A 364 12.44 11.69 -4.68
CA GLN A 364 11.70 12.85 -4.16
C GLN A 364 11.33 12.66 -2.69
N VAL A 365 10.85 11.48 -2.35
CA VAL A 365 10.49 11.16 -0.96
C VAL A 365 11.72 11.20 -0.05
N ALA A 366 12.87 10.70 -0.51
CA ALA A 366 14.13 10.82 0.24
C ALA A 366 14.59 12.26 0.42
N ARG A 367 14.42 13.14 -0.58
CA ARG A 367 14.68 14.59 -0.44
C ARG A 367 13.77 15.23 0.61
N GLN A 368 12.46 14.97 0.52
CA GLN A 368 11.48 15.45 1.50
C GLN A 368 11.81 14.97 2.92
N PHE A 369 12.23 13.71 3.06
CA PHE A 369 12.69 13.17 4.35
C PHE A 369 13.84 14.00 4.92
N VAL A 370 14.88 14.25 4.14
CA VAL A 370 16.05 15.03 4.57
C VAL A 370 15.64 16.45 4.97
N GLU A 371 14.79 17.11 4.20
CA GLU A 371 14.26 18.44 4.49
C GLU A 371 13.48 18.47 5.82
N ILE A 372 12.55 17.52 6.00
CA ILE A 372 11.75 17.41 7.24
C ILE A 372 12.64 17.19 8.47
N VAL A 373 13.59 16.25 8.38
CA VAL A 373 14.49 15.93 9.49
C VAL A 373 15.42 17.10 9.81
N SER A 374 15.91 17.81 8.78
CA SER A 374 16.76 18.99 8.97
C SER A 374 15.99 20.14 9.64
N ASP A 375 14.77 20.41 9.18
CA ASP A 375 13.91 21.47 9.71
C ASP A 375 13.45 21.16 11.15
N ARG A 376 12.95 19.95 11.39
CA ARG A 376 12.31 19.58 12.66
C ARG A 376 13.31 19.21 13.77
N LEU A 377 14.48 18.66 13.43
CA LEU A 377 15.46 18.12 14.39
C LEU A 377 16.81 18.83 14.34
N GLY A 378 17.03 19.77 13.42
CA GLY A 378 18.30 20.46 13.25
C GLY A 378 19.48 19.57 12.82
N ILE A 379 19.20 18.42 12.18
CA ILE A 379 20.21 17.45 11.71
C ILE A 379 20.62 17.84 10.28
N LYS A 380 21.93 18.04 10.05
CA LYS A 380 22.48 18.44 8.74
C LYS A 380 23.20 17.30 8.05
#